data_cd8513d253f11776c39c2ca0efe1e92a
#
_entry.id   cd8513d253f11776c39c2ca0efe1e92a
#
_cell.length_a   1.000
_cell.length_b   1.000
_cell.length_c   1.000
_cell.angle_alpha   90.00
_cell.angle_beta   90.00
_cell.angle_gamma   90.00
#
_symmetry.space_group_name_H-M   'P 1'
#
loop_
_entity.id
_entity.type
_entity.pdbx_description
1 polymer ?
#
loop_
_entity_poly.entity_id
_entity_poly.type
_entity_poly.pdbx_seq_one_letter_code
_entity_poly.pdbx_strand_id
1 'polypeptide(L)'
;MQINQYEIWIADLNPQIGTEAGKTRPVLIVQTNLLNKIPHPSTVVCPITTNVQKDSHILRVHLKKGMANLHENCDVMIDQIRAIDNKRLIKKVGNLPVELIENIKENIAIIIDLE
;
A
#
# COMPACT_ATOMS: atom_id res chain seq x y z
N MET A 1 -2.23 -6.91 -17.23
CA MET A 1 -1.51 -6.54 -16.00
C MET A 1 -1.87 -7.54 -14.92
N GLN A 2 -0.88 -8.19 -14.34
CA GLN A 2 -1.11 -9.19 -13.33
C GLN A 2 -0.55 -8.70 -12.00
N ILE A 3 -1.43 -8.47 -11.03
CA ILE A 3 -1.08 -8.00 -9.69
C ILE A 3 -1.35 -9.10 -8.68
N ASN A 4 -0.56 -9.12 -7.60
CA ASN A 4 -0.75 -10.03 -6.48
C ASN A 4 -0.76 -9.27 -5.17
N GLN A 5 -1.49 -9.80 -4.19
CA GLN A 5 -1.55 -9.25 -2.85
C GLN A 5 -0.14 -9.14 -2.26
N TYR A 6 0.12 -8.03 -1.58
CA TYR A 6 1.40 -7.68 -0.93
C TYR A 6 2.55 -7.36 -1.88
N GLU A 7 2.26 -7.18 -3.16
CA GLU A 7 3.21 -6.53 -4.06
C GLU A 7 3.20 -5.02 -3.84
N ILE A 8 4.35 -4.39 -4.09
CA ILE A 8 4.47 -2.94 -4.06
C ILE A 8 4.61 -2.47 -5.50
N TRP A 9 3.75 -1.52 -5.89
CA TRP A 9 3.68 -0.96 -7.23
C TRP A 9 3.80 0.54 -7.18
N ILE A 10 4.34 1.14 -8.25
CA ILE A 10 4.24 2.60 -8.45
C ILE A 10 2.86 2.89 -9.02
N ALA A 11 2.18 3.88 -8.44
CA ALA A 11 0.87 4.32 -8.88
C ALA A 11 0.79 5.84 -8.94
N ASP A 12 0.00 6.34 -9.89
CA ASP A 12 -0.32 7.76 -10.00
C ASP A 12 -1.59 8.03 -9.19
N LEU A 13 -1.46 8.70 -8.06
CA LEU A 13 -2.57 9.01 -7.16
C LEU A 13 -3.11 10.44 -7.34
N ASN A 14 -2.66 11.13 -8.38
CA ASN A 14 -3.18 12.47 -8.70
C ASN A 14 -4.58 12.37 -9.33
N PRO A 15 -5.44 13.39 -9.16
CA PRO A 15 -5.23 14.57 -8.33
C PRO A 15 -5.42 14.28 -6.85
N GLN A 16 -4.69 15.02 -6.01
CA GLN A 16 -4.85 14.97 -4.56
C GLN A 16 -6.06 15.83 -4.17
N ILE A 17 -6.92 15.28 -3.32
CA ILE A 17 -8.08 16.00 -2.78
C ILE A 17 -7.99 15.97 -1.25
N GLY A 18 -7.96 17.16 -0.63
CA GLY A 18 -7.90 17.28 0.83
C GLY A 18 -6.70 16.55 1.43
N THR A 19 -6.98 15.66 2.39
CA THR A 19 -5.96 14.89 3.10
C THR A 19 -5.57 13.58 2.41
N GLU A 20 -6.17 13.28 1.25
CA GLU A 20 -5.83 12.07 0.50
C GLU A 20 -4.38 12.12 0.03
N ALA A 21 -3.73 10.96 0.05
CA ALA A 21 -2.41 10.84 -0.54
C ALA A 21 -2.50 11.09 -2.04
N GLY A 22 -1.64 11.97 -2.55
CA GLY A 22 -1.57 12.26 -3.98
C GLY A 22 -0.21 11.85 -4.53
N LYS A 23 0.17 12.46 -5.66
CA LYS A 23 1.45 12.25 -6.35
C LYS A 23 1.59 10.85 -6.92
N THR A 24 2.66 10.64 -7.67
CA THR A 24 3.10 9.31 -8.10
C THR A 24 3.99 8.75 -7.01
N ARG A 25 3.61 7.61 -6.45
CA ARG A 25 4.31 7.02 -5.32
C ARG A 25 4.10 5.52 -5.26
N PRO A 26 4.92 4.81 -4.46
CA PRO A 26 4.67 3.39 -4.21
C PRO A 26 3.36 3.19 -3.46
N VAL A 27 2.68 2.09 -3.77
CA VAL A 27 1.49 1.63 -3.04
C VAL A 27 1.65 0.15 -2.75
N LEU A 28 1.09 -0.30 -1.61
CA LEU A 28 1.03 -1.70 -1.26
C LEU A 28 -0.31 -2.26 -1.71
N ILE A 29 -0.29 -3.33 -2.51
CA ILE A 29 -1.51 -4.05 -2.90
C ILE A 29 -1.98 -4.86 -1.70
N VAL A 30 -3.16 -4.54 -1.16
CA VAL A 30 -3.74 -5.28 -0.04
C VAL A 30 -4.96 -6.10 -0.46
N GLN A 31 -5.46 -5.88 -1.67
CA GLN A 31 -6.62 -6.59 -2.19
C GLN A 31 -6.35 -8.09 -2.33
N THR A 32 -7.34 -8.90 -1.92
CA THR A 32 -7.27 -10.36 -2.05
C THR A 32 -6.97 -10.81 -3.47
N ASN A 33 -6.18 -11.87 -3.61
CA ASN A 33 -5.91 -12.47 -4.91
C ASN A 33 -7.16 -13.07 -5.56
N LEU A 34 -8.22 -13.32 -4.80
CA LEU A 34 -9.50 -13.74 -5.38
C LEU A 34 -10.02 -12.71 -6.38
N LEU A 35 -9.87 -11.41 -6.07
CA LEU A 35 -10.24 -10.33 -6.98
C LEU A 35 -9.13 -10.00 -7.97
N ASN A 36 -7.87 -10.15 -7.57
CA ASN A 36 -6.74 -9.82 -8.45
C ASN A 36 -6.67 -10.74 -9.67
N LYS A 37 -7.22 -11.95 -9.57
CA LYS A 37 -7.17 -12.96 -10.63
C LYS A 37 -8.31 -12.86 -11.64
N ILE A 38 -9.28 -11.98 -11.40
CA ILE A 38 -10.39 -11.75 -12.33
C ILE A 38 -10.28 -10.33 -12.90
N PRO A 39 -11.00 -10.01 -13.99
CA PRO A 39 -10.92 -8.67 -14.58
C PRO A 39 -11.68 -7.64 -13.73
N HIS A 40 -11.18 -7.38 -12.52
CA HIS A 40 -11.73 -6.39 -11.60
C HIS A 40 -11.11 -5.02 -11.92
N PRO A 41 -11.93 -3.96 -12.09
CA PRO A 41 -11.43 -2.67 -12.62
C PRO A 41 -10.67 -1.83 -11.60
N SER A 42 -10.74 -2.14 -10.32
CA SER A 42 -10.08 -1.38 -9.27
C SER A 42 -9.31 -2.30 -8.33
N THR A 43 -8.39 -1.70 -7.58
CA THR A 43 -7.52 -2.43 -6.65
C THR A 43 -7.44 -1.68 -5.33
N VAL A 44 -7.64 -2.39 -4.22
CA VAL A 44 -7.49 -1.81 -2.87
C VAL A 44 -6.02 -1.78 -2.51
N VAL A 45 -5.53 -0.59 -2.16
CA VAL A 45 -4.12 -0.33 -1.86
C VAL A 45 -3.97 0.51 -0.60
N CYS A 46 -2.76 0.48 -0.02
CA CYS A 46 -2.32 1.46 0.98
C CYS A 46 -1.17 2.25 0.37
N PRO A 47 -1.26 3.59 0.34
CA PRO A 47 -0.15 4.41 -0.15
C PRO A 47 1.07 4.33 0.77
N ILE A 48 2.25 4.51 0.19
CA ILE A 48 3.52 4.51 0.90
C ILE A 48 4.14 5.90 0.80
N THR A 49 4.69 6.39 1.92
CA THR A 49 5.30 7.72 2.00
C THR A 49 6.71 7.65 2.54
N THR A 50 7.57 8.57 2.08
CA THR A 50 8.91 8.76 2.65
C THR A 50 8.89 9.64 3.89
N ASN A 51 7.74 10.25 4.21
CA ASN A 51 7.57 11.03 5.43
C ASN A 51 7.29 10.09 6.61
N VAL A 52 8.35 9.51 7.17
CA VAL A 52 8.27 8.51 8.22
C VAL A 52 7.92 9.15 9.56
N GLN A 53 6.94 8.56 10.26
CA GLN A 53 6.56 8.93 11.63
C GLN A 53 7.01 7.81 12.57
N LYS A 54 8.23 7.92 13.07
CA LYS A 54 8.91 6.86 13.82
C LYS A 54 8.16 6.34 15.04
N ASP A 55 7.43 7.21 15.72
CA ASP A 55 6.74 6.86 16.96
C ASP A 55 5.32 6.33 16.72
N SER A 56 4.87 6.28 15.49
CA SER A 56 3.56 5.74 15.16
C SER A 56 3.67 4.25 14.91
N HIS A 57 3.01 3.44 15.74
CA HIS A 57 2.96 1.98 15.59
C HIS A 57 1.57 1.48 15.23
N ILE A 58 0.59 2.37 15.27
CA ILE A 58 -0.76 2.16 14.77
C ILE A 58 -0.89 3.05 13.54
N LEU A 59 -1.59 2.62 12.53
CA LEU A 59 -1.81 3.34 11.28
C LEU A 59 -0.60 3.38 10.34
N ARG A 60 0.58 3.01 10.82
CA ARG A 60 1.81 3.03 10.02
C ARG A 60 2.55 1.72 10.16
N VAL A 61 3.05 1.18 9.06
CA VAL A 61 3.98 0.05 9.06
C VAL A 61 5.27 0.53 8.43
N HIS A 62 6.37 0.43 9.17
CA HIS A 62 7.66 0.97 8.75
C HIS A 62 8.39 -0.02 7.85
N LEU A 63 8.89 0.49 6.71
CA LEU A 63 9.72 -0.26 5.76
C LEU A 63 11.10 0.38 5.70
N LYS A 64 12.13 -0.40 6.01
CA LYS A 64 13.51 0.10 5.98
C LYS A 64 14.00 0.18 4.54
N LYS A 65 14.88 1.15 4.28
CA LYS A 65 15.60 1.28 3.02
C LYS A 65 16.17 -0.09 2.60
N GLY A 66 15.95 -0.47 1.37
CA GLY A 66 16.37 -1.75 0.80
C GLY A 66 15.30 -2.82 0.80
N MET A 67 14.32 -2.75 1.71
CA MET A 67 13.18 -3.67 1.69
C MET A 67 12.35 -3.41 0.43
N ALA A 68 11.91 -4.49 -0.22
CA ALA A 68 11.07 -4.43 -1.42
C ALA A 68 11.62 -3.50 -2.50
N ASN A 69 12.94 -3.38 -2.60
CA ASN A 69 13.65 -2.51 -3.54
C ASN A 69 13.39 -1.01 -3.34
N LEU A 70 12.92 -0.61 -2.16
CA LEU A 70 12.73 0.80 -1.83
C LEU A 70 14.07 1.48 -1.56
N HIS A 71 14.22 2.72 -2.05
CA HIS A 71 15.48 3.47 -1.94
C HIS A 71 15.62 4.29 -0.66
N GLU A 72 14.54 4.41 0.12
CA GLU A 72 14.50 5.19 1.35
C GLU A 72 13.67 4.47 2.40
N ASN A 73 13.83 4.87 3.66
CA ASN A 73 12.90 4.45 4.71
C ASN A 73 11.52 5.00 4.40
N CYS A 74 10.51 4.17 4.53
CA CYS A 74 9.13 4.50 4.17
C CYS A 74 8.15 4.03 5.23
N ASP A 75 6.95 4.61 5.21
CA ASP A 75 5.80 4.12 5.96
C ASP A 75 4.69 3.72 5.01
N VAL A 76 4.07 2.58 5.26
CA VAL A 76 2.79 2.23 4.68
C VAL A 76 1.71 2.96 5.48
N MET A 77 0.91 3.79 4.81
CA MET A 77 -0.16 4.57 5.46
C MET A 77 -1.45 3.76 5.47
N ILE A 78 -1.67 3.05 6.58
CA ILE A 78 -2.81 2.12 6.68
C ILE A 78 -4.14 2.88 6.68
N ASP A 79 -4.20 4.04 7.32
CA ASP A 79 -5.41 4.86 7.39
C ASP A 79 -5.78 5.54 6.06
N GLN A 80 -4.90 5.45 5.07
CA GLN A 80 -5.17 5.95 3.71
C GLN A 80 -5.59 4.81 2.77
N ILE A 81 -5.95 3.65 3.30
CA ILE A 81 -6.42 2.51 2.51
C ILE A 81 -7.57 2.94 1.60
N ARG A 82 -7.47 2.60 0.31
CA ARG A 82 -8.45 3.01 -0.69
C ARG A 82 -8.42 2.12 -1.92
N ALA A 83 -9.51 2.12 -2.66
CA ALA A 83 -9.54 1.52 -3.98
C ALA A 83 -9.10 2.55 -5.02
N ILE A 84 -8.26 2.12 -5.95
CA ILE A 84 -7.86 2.95 -7.09
C ILE A 84 -8.19 2.22 -8.38
N ASP A 85 -8.42 2.99 -9.45
CA ASP A 85 -8.57 2.42 -10.79
C ASP A 85 -7.25 1.74 -11.19
N ASN A 86 -7.34 0.55 -11.80
CA ASN A 86 -6.15 -0.19 -12.22
C ASN A 86 -5.28 0.60 -13.20
N LYS A 87 -5.86 1.55 -13.94
CA LYS A 87 -5.11 2.42 -14.85
C LYS A 87 -4.09 3.30 -14.14
N ARG A 88 -4.22 3.49 -12.83
CA ARG A 88 -3.25 4.25 -12.04
C ARG A 88 -1.99 3.47 -11.72
N LEU A 89 -2.02 2.14 -11.81
CA LEU A 89 -0.86 1.28 -11.55
C LEU A 89 0.11 1.35 -12.73
N ILE A 90 1.39 1.63 -12.45
CA ILE A 90 2.39 1.84 -13.49
C ILE A 90 3.30 0.63 -13.63
N LYS A 91 3.98 0.24 -12.55
CA LYS A 91 4.91 -0.90 -12.58
C LYS A 91 5.13 -1.48 -11.18
N LYS A 92 5.47 -2.76 -11.13
CA LYS A 92 5.84 -3.42 -9.88
C LYS A 92 7.25 -2.98 -9.45
N VAL A 93 7.39 -2.74 -8.14
CA VAL A 93 8.68 -2.40 -7.51
C VAL A 93 9.28 -3.61 -6.80
N GLY A 94 8.46 -4.33 -6.03
CA GLY A 94 8.94 -5.44 -5.22
C GLY A 94 7.81 -6.09 -4.44
N ASN A 95 8.18 -6.86 -3.41
CA ASN A 95 7.22 -7.56 -2.55
C ASN A 95 7.43 -7.13 -1.11
N LEU A 96 6.33 -7.00 -0.37
CA LEU A 96 6.39 -6.78 1.08
C LEU A 96 7.12 -7.96 1.74
N PRO A 97 8.07 -7.72 2.66
CA PRO A 97 8.64 -8.81 3.44
C PRO A 97 7.57 -9.60 4.18
N VAL A 98 7.68 -10.93 4.12
CA VAL A 98 6.68 -11.85 4.70
C VAL A 98 6.45 -11.58 6.18
N GLU A 99 7.50 -11.24 6.93
CA GLU A 99 7.42 -10.96 8.36
C GLU A 99 6.57 -9.75 8.72
N LEU A 100 6.25 -8.88 7.74
CA LEU A 100 5.43 -7.69 7.97
C LEU A 100 3.95 -7.88 7.62
N ILE A 101 3.59 -9.01 7.04
CA ILE A 101 2.19 -9.24 6.59
C ILE A 101 1.21 -9.19 7.77
N GLU A 102 1.55 -9.81 8.90
CA GLU A 102 0.68 -9.77 10.06
C GLU A 102 0.49 -8.35 10.61
N ASN A 103 1.55 -7.52 10.60
CA ASN A 103 1.43 -6.12 10.98
C ASN A 103 0.46 -5.35 10.09
N ILE A 104 0.50 -5.61 8.79
CA ILE A 104 -0.45 -5.00 7.84
C ILE A 104 -1.87 -5.43 8.19
N LYS A 105 -2.11 -6.72 8.37
CA LYS A 105 -3.45 -7.25 8.67
C LYS A 105 -4.00 -6.70 9.98
N GLU A 106 -3.19 -6.67 11.02
CA GLU A 106 -3.59 -6.15 12.33
C GLU A 106 -3.99 -4.68 12.24
N ASN A 107 -3.20 -3.87 11.55
CA ASN A 107 -3.50 -2.45 11.41
C ASN A 107 -4.76 -2.21 10.57
N ILE A 108 -4.96 -2.96 9.50
CA ILE A 108 -6.19 -2.87 8.70
C ILE A 108 -7.40 -3.24 9.58
N ALA A 109 -7.29 -4.31 10.37
CA ALA A 109 -8.36 -4.74 11.27
C ALA A 109 -8.72 -3.64 12.27
N ILE A 110 -7.72 -2.92 12.78
CA ILE A 110 -7.94 -1.80 13.70
C ILE A 110 -8.69 -0.66 12.99
N ILE A 111 -8.25 -0.30 11.80
CA ILE A 111 -8.82 0.84 11.03
C ILE A 111 -10.30 0.63 10.74
N ILE A 112 -10.69 -0.57 10.37
CA ILE A 112 -12.08 -0.87 9.97
C ILE A 112 -12.83 -1.67 11.03
N ASP A 113 -12.26 -1.75 12.23
CA ASP A 113 -12.88 -2.36 13.41
C ASP A 113 -13.29 -3.82 13.19
N LEU A 114 -12.40 -4.61 12.62
CA LEU A 114 -12.56 -6.05 12.51
C LEU A 114 -11.90 -6.74 13.71
N GLU A 115 -12.56 -7.72 14.24
CA GLU A 115 -12.02 -8.53 15.34
C GLU A 115 -11.03 -9.59 14.85
#